data_d8e030fd00154de18144caa7f867a858
#
_entry.id   d8e030fd00154de18144caa7f867a858
#
_cell.length_a   1.000
_cell.length_b   1.000
_cell.length_c   1.000
_cell.angle_alpha   90.00
_cell.angle_beta   90.00
_cell.angle_gamma   90.00
#
_symmetry.space_group_name_H-M   'P 1'
#
loop_
_entity.id
_entity.type
_entity.pdbx_description
1 polymer ?
#
loop_
_entity_poly.entity_id
_entity_poly.type
_entity_poly.pdbx_seq_one_letter_code
_entity_poly.pdbx_strand_id
1 'polypeptide(L)'
;MLMQTLRIMHRTPLVLATALLTSVSAFAQTQTQTEISTEAQLKDIAKNLSGKYVLTQDITLSDDEWTPIGTSDRPFTGTLDGQGHTIKGLTVGNGANNDANKNKAFFGFTNGATVKNIGFTSAVVKGHEQAAIVVAQATSSTLSNIYVSGVITGHDHVGTIAGDARGTTDKPTTITNCVATAAALSTEHQGGGIAGSTNTSSFRYKIAY
;
A
#
# COMPACT_ATOMS: atom_id res chain seq x y z
N MET A 1 21.39 82.06 53.60
CA MET A 1 22.42 81.42 52.80
C MET A 1 21.93 79.95 52.56
N LEU A 2 21.09 79.76 51.50
CA LEU A 2 20.45 78.52 51.23
C LEU A 2 21.13 77.92 50.02
N MET A 3 21.75 76.74 50.20
CA MET A 3 22.22 75.91 49.11
C MET A 3 21.05 75.05 48.60
N GLN A 4 20.64 75.23 47.38
CA GLN A 4 19.71 74.37 46.69
C GLN A 4 20.48 73.20 46.05
N THR A 5 20.18 71.98 46.46
CA THR A 5 20.68 70.77 45.88
C THR A 5 19.81 70.42 44.69
N LEU A 6 20.39 70.44 43.49
CA LEU A 6 19.76 70.04 42.22
C LEU A 6 19.75 68.53 42.12
N ARG A 7 18.55 67.87 42.17
CA ARG A 7 18.37 66.45 41.89
C ARG A 7 18.31 66.24 40.40
N ILE A 8 19.31 65.56 39.86
CA ILE A 8 19.31 65.07 38.49
C ILE A 8 18.46 63.82 38.41
N MET A 9 17.30 63.89 37.75
CA MET A 9 16.46 62.76 37.43
C MET A 9 17.09 61.99 36.25
N HIS A 10 17.61 60.80 36.54
CA HIS A 10 18.02 59.89 35.49
C HIS A 10 16.77 59.30 34.82
N ARG A 11 16.55 59.68 33.57
CA ARG A 11 15.56 59.06 32.70
C ARG A 11 16.20 57.80 32.10
N THR A 12 15.75 56.65 32.54
CA THR A 12 16.09 55.37 31.88
C THR A 12 15.34 55.26 30.55
N PRO A 13 16.01 54.98 29.46
CA PRO A 13 15.32 54.76 28.18
C PRO A 13 14.59 53.39 28.26
N LEU A 14 13.31 53.44 28.01
CA LEU A 14 12.46 52.29 27.84
C LEU A 14 12.86 51.62 26.48
N VAL A 15 13.62 50.55 26.56
CA VAL A 15 13.95 49.74 25.37
C VAL A 15 12.68 48.94 25.03
N LEU A 16 12.00 49.39 23.99
CA LEU A 16 10.88 48.69 23.38
C LEU A 16 11.45 47.48 22.60
N ALA A 17 11.48 46.32 23.24
CA ALA A 17 11.80 45.07 22.56
C ALA A 17 10.64 44.69 21.65
N THR A 18 10.72 45.01 20.38
CA THR A 18 9.83 44.48 19.36
C THR A 18 10.19 43.02 19.15
N ALA A 19 9.42 42.12 19.78
CA ALA A 19 9.47 40.70 19.46
C ALA A 19 8.94 40.51 18.05
N LEU A 20 9.85 40.25 17.11
CA LEU A 20 9.49 39.73 15.77
C LEU A 20 8.97 38.31 15.97
N LEU A 21 7.65 38.16 15.98
CA LEU A 21 7.02 36.85 15.80
C LEU A 21 7.24 36.43 14.34
N THR A 22 8.31 35.72 14.06
CA THR A 22 8.44 34.94 12.83
C THR A 22 7.45 33.77 12.94
N SER A 23 6.28 33.94 12.31
CA SER A 23 5.38 32.83 12.05
C SER A 23 6.09 31.89 11.08
N VAL A 24 6.73 30.84 11.61
CA VAL A 24 7.15 29.71 10.81
C VAL A 24 5.87 29.01 10.36
N SER A 25 5.39 29.39 9.18
CA SER A 25 4.39 28.63 8.48
C SER A 25 5.04 27.28 8.17
N ALA A 26 4.73 26.27 8.98
CA ALA A 26 5.02 24.91 8.62
C ALA A 26 4.24 24.62 7.33
N PHE A 27 4.89 24.73 6.20
CA PHE A 27 4.38 24.15 4.97
C PHE A 27 4.31 22.64 5.22
N ALA A 28 3.14 22.17 5.64
CA ALA A 28 2.82 20.78 5.51
C ALA A 28 2.99 20.48 4.02
N GLN A 29 4.06 19.77 3.66
CA GLN A 29 4.20 19.21 2.33
C GLN A 29 3.00 18.29 2.14
N THR A 30 1.98 18.81 1.48
CA THR A 30 0.88 17.99 0.98
C THR A 30 1.52 17.08 -0.05
N GLN A 31 1.87 15.87 0.35
CA GLN A 31 2.39 14.88 -0.60
C GLN A 31 1.30 14.69 -1.65
N THR A 32 1.58 15.18 -2.84
CA THR A 32 0.65 15.15 -3.97
C THR A 32 0.28 13.70 -4.24
N GLN A 33 -0.99 13.37 -4.09
CA GLN A 33 -1.53 12.09 -4.50
C GLN A 33 -1.75 12.13 -6.01
N THR A 34 -1.39 11.05 -6.69
CA THR A 34 -1.64 10.90 -8.13
C THR A 34 -3.00 10.24 -8.32
N GLU A 35 -3.89 10.93 -9.01
CA GLU A 35 -5.20 10.41 -9.36
C GLU A 35 -5.11 9.41 -10.50
N ILE A 36 -5.83 8.30 -10.34
CA ILE A 36 -5.90 7.21 -11.30
C ILE A 36 -7.36 6.96 -11.68
N SER A 37 -7.63 7.05 -12.96
CA SER A 37 -8.95 6.82 -13.55
C SER A 37 -8.93 5.87 -14.74
N THR A 38 -7.75 5.41 -15.17
CA THR A 38 -7.60 4.56 -16.34
C THR A 38 -6.63 3.40 -16.09
N GLU A 39 -6.77 2.32 -16.88
CA GLU A 39 -5.83 1.20 -16.86
C GLU A 39 -4.40 1.63 -17.19
N ALA A 40 -4.21 2.55 -18.14
CA ALA A 40 -2.88 3.07 -18.49
C ALA A 40 -2.20 3.73 -17.28
N GLN A 41 -2.95 4.52 -16.51
CA GLN A 41 -2.41 5.15 -15.29
C GLN A 41 -2.14 4.10 -14.19
N LEU A 42 -2.92 3.03 -14.09
CA LEU A 42 -2.60 1.90 -13.20
C LEU A 42 -1.27 1.26 -13.58
N LYS A 43 -1.03 1.01 -14.88
CA LYS A 43 0.25 0.48 -15.38
C LYS A 43 1.41 1.44 -15.09
N ASP A 44 1.16 2.75 -15.10
CA ASP A 44 2.15 3.78 -14.82
C ASP A 44 2.61 3.83 -13.34
N ILE A 45 1.92 3.17 -12.42
CA ILE A 45 2.41 2.96 -11.04
C ILE A 45 3.81 2.31 -11.05
N ALA A 46 4.09 1.44 -12.03
CA ALA A 46 5.40 0.80 -12.18
C ALA A 46 6.56 1.78 -12.42
N LYS A 47 6.27 3.03 -12.86
CA LYS A 47 7.28 4.08 -13.08
C LYS A 47 7.72 4.76 -11.79
N ASN A 48 6.83 4.79 -10.77
CA ASN A 48 7.14 5.35 -9.45
C ASN A 48 6.56 4.47 -8.33
N LEU A 49 7.31 3.48 -7.91
CA LEU A 49 6.88 2.47 -6.94
C LEU A 49 6.75 2.97 -5.49
N SER A 50 7.16 4.21 -5.20
CA SER A 50 7.01 4.85 -3.89
C SER A 50 5.91 5.91 -3.85
N GLY A 51 5.20 6.12 -4.95
CA GLY A 51 4.16 7.12 -5.09
C GLY A 51 2.93 6.86 -4.23
N LYS A 52 2.12 7.90 -4.07
CA LYS A 52 0.79 7.82 -3.46
C LYS A 52 -0.26 7.96 -4.55
N TYR A 53 -1.12 6.97 -4.64
CA TYR A 53 -2.13 6.84 -5.68
C TYR A 53 -3.52 6.74 -5.10
N VAL A 54 -4.48 7.37 -5.75
CA VAL A 54 -5.90 7.27 -5.40
C VAL A 54 -6.71 6.94 -6.65
N LEU A 55 -7.64 6.00 -6.55
CA LEU A 55 -8.61 5.80 -7.61
C LEU A 55 -9.70 6.88 -7.51
N THR A 56 -10.13 7.38 -8.65
CA THR A 56 -11.21 8.36 -8.75
C THR A 56 -12.47 7.81 -9.43
N GLN A 57 -12.39 6.57 -9.92
CA GLN A 57 -13.51 5.82 -10.49
C GLN A 57 -13.19 4.33 -10.56
N ASP A 58 -14.21 3.53 -10.84
CA ASP A 58 -14.04 2.12 -11.16
C ASP A 58 -13.29 1.95 -12.48
N ILE A 59 -12.39 0.96 -12.54
CA ILE A 59 -11.56 0.69 -13.72
C ILE A 59 -11.78 -0.75 -14.18
N THR A 60 -12.21 -0.92 -15.42
CA THR A 60 -12.23 -2.23 -16.07
C THR A 60 -10.94 -2.40 -16.86
N LEU A 61 -10.23 -3.48 -16.57
CA LEU A 61 -9.01 -3.83 -17.30
C LEU A 61 -9.37 -4.46 -18.66
N SER A 62 -8.48 -4.31 -19.62
CA SER A 62 -8.54 -5.03 -20.89
C SER A 62 -8.35 -6.55 -20.64
N ASP A 63 -8.67 -7.34 -21.67
CA ASP A 63 -8.49 -8.79 -21.61
C ASP A 63 -7.01 -9.22 -21.74
N ASP A 64 -6.09 -8.25 -21.81
CA ASP A 64 -4.65 -8.51 -21.88
C ASP A 64 -4.12 -9.04 -20.54
N GLU A 65 -3.08 -9.87 -20.60
CA GLU A 65 -2.42 -10.35 -19.39
C GLU A 65 -1.78 -9.18 -18.62
N TRP A 66 -2.19 -9.02 -17.35
CA TRP A 66 -1.64 -8.01 -16.45
C TRP A 66 -0.19 -8.34 -16.08
N THR A 67 0.69 -7.36 -16.21
CA THR A 67 2.05 -7.44 -15.68
C THR A 67 2.06 -7.01 -14.21
N PRO A 68 2.42 -7.89 -13.27
CA PRO A 68 2.46 -7.55 -11.86
C PRO A 68 3.35 -6.33 -11.57
N ILE A 69 2.84 -5.40 -10.77
CA ILE A 69 3.58 -4.19 -10.36
C ILE A 69 4.55 -4.55 -9.24
N GLY A 70 5.81 -4.17 -9.40
CA GLY A 70 6.88 -4.41 -8.43
C GLY A 70 7.52 -5.80 -8.57
N THR A 71 8.81 -5.86 -8.35
CA THR A 71 9.65 -7.07 -8.38
C THR A 71 10.36 -7.22 -7.02
N SER A 72 11.05 -8.36 -6.80
CA SER A 72 11.85 -8.59 -5.59
C SER A 72 12.88 -7.47 -5.34
N ASP A 73 13.52 -7.00 -6.40
CA ASP A 73 14.57 -5.97 -6.33
C ASP A 73 14.00 -4.55 -6.28
N ARG A 74 12.81 -4.37 -6.81
CA ARG A 74 12.09 -3.10 -6.87
C ARG A 74 10.62 -3.29 -6.48
N PRO A 75 10.34 -3.54 -5.20
CA PRO A 75 8.98 -3.72 -4.72
C PRO A 75 8.19 -2.40 -4.73
N PHE A 76 6.88 -2.50 -4.78
CA PHE A 76 6.01 -1.36 -4.50
C PHE A 76 6.11 -1.01 -3.01
N THR A 77 6.43 0.25 -2.71
CA THR A 77 6.61 0.76 -1.34
C THR A 77 5.65 1.91 -1.02
N GLY A 78 4.84 2.29 -2.00
CA GLY A 78 3.93 3.43 -1.94
C GLY A 78 2.58 3.13 -1.29
N THR A 79 1.60 3.94 -1.64
CA THR A 79 0.21 3.78 -1.22
C THR A 79 -0.71 3.72 -2.43
N LEU A 80 -1.63 2.75 -2.45
CA LEU A 80 -2.78 2.73 -3.33
C LEU A 80 -4.05 2.78 -2.47
N ASP A 81 -4.79 3.86 -2.57
CA ASP A 81 -6.10 4.03 -1.94
C ASP A 81 -7.20 3.96 -3.02
N GLY A 82 -8.00 2.94 -2.97
CA GLY A 82 -9.09 2.75 -3.93
C GLY A 82 -10.28 3.69 -3.73
N GLN A 83 -10.38 4.40 -2.61
CA GLN A 83 -11.52 5.28 -2.28
C GLN A 83 -12.89 4.59 -2.36
N GLY A 84 -12.92 3.26 -2.24
CA GLY A 84 -14.13 2.45 -2.43
C GLY A 84 -14.38 1.99 -3.86
N HIS A 85 -13.53 2.40 -4.81
CA HIS A 85 -13.65 1.99 -6.21
C HIS A 85 -13.11 0.57 -6.46
N THR A 86 -13.45 0.06 -7.63
CA THR A 86 -13.19 -1.32 -8.03
C THR A 86 -12.32 -1.41 -9.28
N ILE A 87 -11.37 -2.33 -9.28
CA ILE A 87 -10.66 -2.81 -10.45
C ILE A 87 -11.29 -4.14 -10.89
N LYS A 88 -11.78 -4.20 -12.12
CA LYS A 88 -12.50 -5.35 -12.66
C LYS A 88 -11.72 -6.03 -13.77
N GLY A 89 -11.76 -7.36 -13.81
CA GLY A 89 -11.26 -8.16 -14.93
C GLY A 89 -9.75 -8.41 -14.90
N LEU A 90 -9.12 -8.38 -13.72
CA LEU A 90 -7.69 -8.73 -13.60
C LEU A 90 -7.44 -10.15 -14.13
N THR A 91 -6.64 -10.27 -15.19
CA THR A 91 -6.18 -11.55 -15.71
C THR A 91 -4.65 -11.59 -15.65
N VAL A 92 -4.08 -12.55 -14.92
CA VAL A 92 -2.63 -12.65 -14.74
C VAL A 92 -2.16 -14.08 -14.64
N GLY A 93 -1.09 -14.38 -15.37
CA GLY A 93 -0.48 -15.72 -15.45
C GLY A 93 -1.23 -16.70 -16.35
N ASN A 94 -0.54 -17.73 -16.79
CA ASN A 94 -1.03 -18.71 -17.76
C ASN A 94 -1.18 -20.14 -17.18
N GLY A 95 -0.85 -20.32 -15.89
CA GLY A 95 -0.94 -21.62 -15.20
C GLY A 95 0.22 -22.57 -15.48
N ALA A 96 1.25 -22.13 -16.19
CA ALA A 96 2.42 -22.98 -16.40
C ALA A 96 3.21 -23.21 -15.10
N ASN A 97 3.61 -24.44 -14.87
CA ASN A 97 4.43 -24.83 -13.72
C ASN A 97 5.92 -24.49 -13.99
N ASN A 98 6.27 -23.21 -13.95
CA ASN A 98 7.62 -22.73 -14.14
C ASN A 98 7.86 -21.38 -13.48
N ASP A 99 9.13 -20.96 -13.40
CA ASP A 99 9.54 -19.74 -12.71
C ASP A 99 8.97 -18.46 -13.33
N ALA A 100 8.72 -18.43 -14.65
CA ALA A 100 8.12 -17.28 -15.31
C ALA A 100 6.68 -17.02 -14.84
N ASN A 101 6.04 -18.03 -14.26
CA ASN A 101 4.67 -17.95 -13.76
C ASN A 101 4.59 -17.81 -12.22
N LYS A 102 5.69 -17.50 -11.54
CA LYS A 102 5.72 -17.14 -10.12
C LYS A 102 5.28 -15.70 -9.89
N ASN A 103 4.87 -15.39 -8.66
CA ASN A 103 4.52 -14.06 -8.18
C ASN A 103 3.43 -13.36 -9.01
N LYS A 104 2.36 -14.09 -9.29
CA LYS A 104 1.22 -13.61 -10.11
C LYS A 104 0.13 -13.00 -9.24
N ALA A 105 -0.02 -11.67 -9.34
CA ALA A 105 -1.05 -10.88 -8.68
C ALA A 105 -1.12 -9.49 -9.32
N PHE A 106 -1.98 -8.59 -8.81
CA PHE A 106 -1.95 -7.19 -9.22
C PHE A 106 -0.60 -6.54 -8.85
N PHE A 107 -0.12 -6.72 -7.61
CA PHE A 107 1.26 -6.42 -7.21
C PHE A 107 2.06 -7.71 -7.12
N GLY A 108 3.21 -7.78 -7.76
CA GLY A 108 4.14 -8.90 -7.61
C GLY A 108 4.78 -8.87 -6.22
N PHE A 109 5.38 -7.74 -5.85
CA PHE A 109 6.04 -7.55 -4.56
C PHE A 109 5.71 -6.20 -3.95
N THR A 110 5.42 -6.22 -2.64
CA THR A 110 5.30 -5.00 -1.83
C THR A 110 6.22 -5.05 -0.62
N ASN A 111 6.76 -3.90 -0.21
CA ASN A 111 7.57 -3.77 1.01
C ASN A 111 7.26 -2.44 1.72
N GLY A 112 6.67 -2.51 2.89
CA GLY A 112 6.22 -1.32 3.64
C GLY A 112 5.08 -0.55 2.96
N ALA A 113 4.42 -1.13 1.98
CA ALA A 113 3.35 -0.51 1.21
C ALA A 113 2.02 -0.47 1.97
N THR A 114 1.12 0.40 1.49
CA THR A 114 -0.28 0.42 1.92
C THR A 114 -1.21 0.25 0.73
N VAL A 115 -2.06 -0.78 0.77
CA VAL A 115 -3.15 -0.98 -0.20
C VAL A 115 -4.47 -1.01 0.58
N LYS A 116 -5.39 -0.14 0.25
CA LYS A 116 -6.61 -0.01 1.05
C LYS A 116 -7.83 0.46 0.25
N ASN A 117 -9.01 0.23 0.85
CA ASN A 117 -10.32 0.74 0.38
C ASN A 117 -10.57 0.41 -1.09
N ILE A 118 -10.31 -0.81 -1.53
CA ILE A 118 -10.34 -1.18 -2.95
C ILE A 118 -11.04 -2.52 -3.17
N GLY A 119 -11.81 -2.60 -4.26
CA GLY A 119 -12.36 -3.85 -4.75
C GLY A 119 -11.56 -4.43 -5.93
N PHE A 120 -11.42 -5.75 -5.98
CA PHE A 120 -10.98 -6.48 -7.18
C PHE A 120 -12.07 -7.49 -7.53
N THR A 121 -12.65 -7.37 -8.71
CA THR A 121 -13.78 -8.23 -9.11
C THR A 121 -13.53 -8.94 -10.44
N SER A 122 -14.12 -10.12 -10.60
CA SER A 122 -13.95 -10.94 -11.81
C SER A 122 -12.47 -11.21 -12.10
N ALA A 123 -11.64 -11.41 -11.06
CA ALA A 123 -10.23 -11.69 -11.23
C ALA A 123 -9.97 -13.14 -11.64
N VAL A 124 -9.01 -13.36 -12.53
CA VAL A 124 -8.52 -14.67 -12.92
C VAL A 124 -7.00 -14.70 -12.76
N VAL A 125 -6.53 -15.44 -11.76
CA VAL A 125 -5.10 -15.59 -11.49
C VAL A 125 -4.70 -17.03 -11.71
N LYS A 126 -3.67 -17.26 -12.55
CA LYS A 126 -3.14 -18.59 -12.85
C LYS A 126 -1.64 -18.60 -12.65
N GLY A 127 -1.22 -18.69 -11.39
CA GLY A 127 0.18 -18.65 -11.00
C GLY A 127 0.82 -20.03 -10.85
N HIS A 128 2.10 -20.04 -10.51
CA HIS A 128 2.82 -21.22 -10.04
C HIS A 128 3.05 -21.12 -8.53
N GLU A 129 3.96 -20.25 -8.09
CA GLU A 129 4.21 -19.95 -6.68
C GLU A 129 3.85 -18.51 -6.36
N GLN A 130 3.44 -18.24 -5.12
CA GLN A 130 2.99 -16.92 -4.63
C GLN A 130 1.95 -16.29 -5.55
N ALA A 131 0.77 -16.88 -5.60
CA ALA A 131 -0.33 -16.39 -6.41
C ALA A 131 -1.44 -15.78 -5.53
N ALA A 132 -1.93 -14.59 -5.93
CA ALA A 132 -3.04 -13.92 -5.25
C ALA A 132 -3.72 -12.92 -6.18
N ILE A 133 -4.88 -12.36 -5.76
CA ILE A 133 -5.49 -11.26 -6.52
C ILE A 133 -4.74 -9.96 -6.27
N VAL A 134 -4.41 -9.65 -5.00
CA VAL A 134 -3.90 -8.32 -4.64
C VAL A 134 -2.37 -8.29 -4.64
N VAL A 135 -1.71 -9.12 -3.85
CA VAL A 135 -0.24 -9.12 -3.72
C VAL A 135 0.28 -10.54 -3.72
N ALA A 136 1.21 -10.86 -4.61
CA ALA A 136 1.85 -12.17 -4.60
C ALA A 136 2.74 -12.35 -3.38
N GLN A 137 3.63 -11.38 -3.10
CA GLN A 137 4.44 -11.36 -1.87
C GLN A 137 4.39 -10.01 -1.18
N ALA A 138 3.77 -9.95 -0.01
CA ALA A 138 3.67 -8.77 0.82
C ALA A 138 4.67 -8.83 1.97
N THR A 139 5.55 -7.84 2.10
CA THR A 139 6.51 -7.72 3.20
C THR A 139 6.23 -6.44 3.98
N SER A 140 6.06 -6.54 5.30
CA SER A 140 5.87 -5.39 6.21
C SER A 140 4.83 -4.37 5.71
N SER A 141 3.81 -4.86 5.02
CA SER A 141 2.82 -4.05 4.30
C SER A 141 1.46 -4.05 5.01
N THR A 142 0.64 -3.04 4.73
CA THR A 142 -0.72 -2.93 5.25
C THR A 142 -1.72 -3.11 4.11
N LEU A 143 -2.56 -4.13 4.23
CA LEU A 143 -3.64 -4.46 3.31
C LEU A 143 -4.96 -4.36 4.09
N SER A 144 -5.81 -3.38 3.78
CA SER A 144 -7.00 -3.12 4.60
C SER A 144 -8.22 -2.68 3.80
N ASN A 145 -9.40 -3.08 4.26
CA ASN A 145 -10.67 -2.76 3.61
C ASN A 145 -10.66 -3.17 2.12
N ILE A 146 -10.29 -4.42 1.85
CA ILE A 146 -10.18 -4.94 0.49
C ILE A 146 -11.25 -6.01 0.28
N TYR A 147 -11.97 -5.88 -0.83
CA TYR A 147 -12.89 -6.90 -1.32
C TYR A 147 -12.30 -7.57 -2.56
N VAL A 148 -12.33 -8.90 -2.62
CA VAL A 148 -11.90 -9.64 -3.80
C VAL A 148 -12.93 -10.69 -4.22
N SER A 149 -13.12 -10.82 -5.53
CA SER A 149 -13.89 -11.91 -6.14
C SER A 149 -13.23 -12.41 -7.42
N GLY A 150 -13.30 -13.71 -7.67
CA GLY A 150 -12.66 -14.31 -8.84
C GLY A 150 -12.19 -15.73 -8.58
N VAL A 151 -11.26 -16.19 -9.39
CA VAL A 151 -10.65 -17.52 -9.30
C VAL A 151 -9.13 -17.40 -9.28
N ILE A 152 -8.52 -18.10 -8.32
CA ILE A 152 -7.05 -18.19 -8.25
C ILE A 152 -6.67 -19.66 -8.33
N THR A 153 -5.78 -20.01 -9.24
CA THR A 153 -5.14 -21.32 -9.30
C THR A 153 -3.64 -21.15 -9.17
N GLY A 154 -3.00 -22.06 -8.47
CA GLY A 154 -1.56 -22.03 -8.27
C GLY A 154 -1.07 -23.33 -7.67
N HIS A 155 0.22 -23.48 -7.58
CA HIS A 155 0.89 -24.68 -7.11
C HIS A 155 1.23 -24.58 -5.63
N ASP A 156 1.76 -23.43 -5.20
CA ASP A 156 2.19 -23.20 -3.83
C ASP A 156 2.00 -21.74 -3.41
N HIS A 157 1.81 -21.48 -2.12
CA HIS A 157 1.57 -20.16 -1.54
C HIS A 157 0.42 -19.40 -2.21
N VAL A 158 -0.75 -20.01 -2.27
CA VAL A 158 -1.93 -19.45 -2.95
C VAL A 158 -2.89 -18.86 -1.94
N GLY A 159 -3.16 -17.56 -2.05
CA GLY A 159 -4.14 -16.85 -1.21
C GLY A 159 -4.98 -15.87 -2.00
N THR A 160 -6.11 -15.42 -1.46
CA THR A 160 -6.95 -14.47 -2.20
C THR A 160 -6.43 -13.04 -2.13
N ILE A 161 -5.94 -12.61 -0.96
CA ILE A 161 -5.39 -11.26 -0.75
C ILE A 161 -3.86 -11.28 -0.91
N ALA A 162 -3.17 -12.23 -0.31
CA ALA A 162 -1.73 -12.36 -0.41
C ALA A 162 -1.33 -13.83 -0.66
N GLY A 163 -0.42 -14.07 -1.59
CA GLY A 163 0.17 -15.39 -1.78
C GLY A 163 1.09 -15.71 -0.59
N ASP A 164 1.99 -14.80 -0.28
CA ASP A 164 2.89 -14.90 0.86
C ASP A 164 2.91 -13.58 1.64
N ALA A 165 2.63 -13.63 2.91
CA ALA A 165 2.63 -12.46 3.79
C ALA A 165 3.78 -12.57 4.79
N ARG A 166 4.75 -11.67 4.68
CA ARG A 166 5.99 -11.65 5.47
C ARG A 166 6.09 -10.39 6.31
N GLY A 167 6.93 -10.44 7.32
CA GLY A 167 7.21 -9.30 8.17
C GLY A 167 8.12 -9.66 9.33
N THR A 168 8.43 -8.68 10.14
CA THR A 168 9.14 -8.87 11.42
C THR A 168 8.20 -8.61 12.58
N THR A 169 8.61 -8.90 13.81
CA THR A 169 7.83 -8.60 15.01
C THR A 169 7.48 -7.11 15.09
N ASP A 170 8.43 -6.25 14.73
CA ASP A 170 8.27 -4.80 14.82
C ASP A 170 7.57 -4.19 13.59
N LYS A 171 7.63 -4.89 12.47
CA LYS A 171 7.01 -4.48 11.20
C LYS A 171 6.29 -5.66 10.54
N PRO A 172 5.17 -6.11 11.09
CA PRO A 172 4.41 -7.21 10.49
C PRO A 172 3.70 -6.75 9.22
N THR A 173 3.43 -7.70 8.32
CA THR A 173 2.37 -7.49 7.33
C THR A 173 1.02 -7.59 8.02
N THR A 174 0.16 -6.61 7.79
CA THR A 174 -1.17 -6.53 8.41
C THR A 174 -2.25 -6.66 7.35
N ILE A 175 -3.16 -7.62 7.51
CA ILE A 175 -4.33 -7.82 6.66
C ILE A 175 -5.57 -7.67 7.54
N THR A 176 -6.38 -6.64 7.30
CA THR A 176 -7.54 -6.31 8.15
C THR A 176 -8.75 -5.90 7.32
N ASN A 177 -9.95 -6.23 7.81
CA ASN A 177 -11.23 -5.88 7.15
C ASN A 177 -11.26 -6.28 5.67
N CYS A 178 -10.70 -7.44 5.34
CA CYS A 178 -10.69 -7.95 3.97
C CYS A 178 -11.75 -9.04 3.83
N VAL A 179 -12.47 -8.98 2.71
CA VAL A 179 -13.51 -9.97 2.37
C VAL A 179 -13.16 -10.62 1.04
N ALA A 180 -13.12 -11.93 1.02
CA ALA A 180 -12.85 -12.71 -0.16
C ALA A 180 -14.03 -13.64 -0.46
N THR A 181 -14.63 -13.47 -1.63
CA THR A 181 -15.58 -14.44 -2.23
C THR A 181 -14.94 -15.20 -3.38
N ALA A 182 -13.62 -15.08 -3.53
CA ALA A 182 -12.83 -15.77 -4.53
C ALA A 182 -12.51 -17.20 -4.11
N ALA A 183 -12.52 -18.12 -5.06
CA ALA A 183 -12.02 -19.47 -4.85
C ALA A 183 -10.50 -19.47 -5.01
N ALA A 184 -9.78 -19.87 -3.96
CA ALA A 184 -8.34 -20.09 -4.02
C ALA A 184 -8.06 -21.60 -4.06
N LEU A 185 -7.37 -22.05 -5.10
CA LEU A 185 -7.01 -23.44 -5.28
C LEU A 185 -5.49 -23.57 -5.32
N SER A 186 -4.94 -24.32 -4.38
CA SER A 186 -3.54 -24.76 -4.40
C SER A 186 -3.50 -26.26 -4.71
N THR A 187 -2.61 -26.67 -5.57
CA THR A 187 -2.58 -28.07 -6.06
C THR A 187 -1.63 -28.96 -5.29
N GLU A 188 -0.60 -28.43 -4.61
CA GLU A 188 0.40 -29.29 -3.93
C GLU A 188 0.74 -28.89 -2.51
N HIS A 189 0.90 -27.58 -2.20
CA HIS A 189 1.39 -27.16 -0.89
C HIS A 189 0.49 -26.08 -0.25
N GLN A 190 1.05 -24.98 0.17
CA GLN A 190 0.40 -24.01 1.04
C GLN A 190 -0.70 -23.22 0.33
N GLY A 191 -1.92 -23.32 0.82
CA GLY A 191 -3.05 -22.54 0.35
C GLY A 191 -3.89 -22.03 1.50
N GLY A 192 -4.47 -20.84 1.35
CA GLY A 192 -5.32 -20.23 2.37
C GLY A 192 -6.37 -19.29 1.80
N GLY A 193 -7.47 -19.15 2.51
CA GLY A 193 -8.59 -18.29 2.07
C GLY A 193 -8.22 -16.82 1.93
N ILE A 194 -7.31 -16.30 2.74
CA ILE A 194 -6.85 -14.90 2.71
C ILE A 194 -5.37 -14.82 2.33
N ALA A 195 -4.50 -15.56 3.02
CA ALA A 195 -3.08 -15.64 2.73
C ALA A 195 -2.68 -17.10 2.53
N GLY A 196 -1.89 -17.39 1.49
CA GLY A 196 -1.43 -18.74 1.18
C GLY A 196 -0.35 -19.21 2.14
N SER A 197 0.58 -18.35 2.45
CA SER A 197 1.66 -18.59 3.40
C SER A 197 1.93 -17.40 4.29
N THR A 198 2.41 -17.70 5.49
CA THR A 198 2.88 -16.70 6.44
C THR A 198 4.25 -17.16 6.93
N ASN A 199 5.30 -16.70 6.27
CA ASN A 199 6.65 -17.13 6.62
C ASN A 199 7.28 -16.14 7.58
N THR A 200 7.22 -16.39 8.88
CA THR A 200 8.25 -15.99 9.87
C THR A 200 7.92 -16.45 11.27
N SER A 201 8.92 -16.52 12.12
CA SER A 201 8.84 -16.70 13.58
C SER A 201 8.12 -15.54 14.32
N SER A 202 7.56 -14.56 13.63
CA SER A 202 7.00 -13.33 14.23
C SER A 202 5.82 -12.75 13.48
N PHE A 203 4.96 -13.57 12.92
CA PHE A 203 3.80 -13.11 12.18
C PHE A 203 2.61 -12.83 13.10
N ARG A 204 2.05 -11.64 13.00
CA ARG A 204 0.74 -11.31 13.57
C ARG A 204 -0.18 -10.86 12.43
N TYR A 205 -1.16 -11.66 12.10
CA TYR A 205 -2.30 -11.20 11.31
C TYR A 205 -3.52 -11.10 12.21
N LYS A 206 -4.34 -10.11 11.98
CA LYS A 206 -5.65 -10.01 12.59
C LYS A 206 -6.67 -10.18 11.47
N ILE A 207 -7.29 -11.37 11.40
CA ILE A 207 -8.52 -11.54 10.64
C ILE A 207 -9.62 -11.01 11.56
N ALA A 208 -10.19 -9.87 11.23
CA ALA A 208 -11.40 -9.37 11.87
C ALA A 208 -12.57 -9.68 10.92
N TYR A 209 -13.51 -10.46 11.43
CA TYR A 209 -14.81 -10.74 10.80
C TYR A 209 -15.73 -9.55 11.02
#